data_a8cfd3c9d00289e2ea05a07edb86089b
#
_entry.id   a8cfd3c9d00289e2ea05a07edb86089b
#
_cell.length_a   1.000
_cell.length_b   1.000
_cell.length_c   1.000
_cell.angle_alpha   90.00
_cell.angle_beta   90.00
_cell.angle_gamma   90.00
#
_symmetry.space_group_name_H-M   'P 1'
#
loop_
_entity.id
_entity.type
_entity.pdbx_description
1 polymer ?
#
loop_
_entity_poly.entity_id
_entity_poly.type
_entity_poly.pdbx_seq_one_letter_code
_entity_poly.pdbx_strand_id
1 'polypeptide(L)'
;SAIAQYLQGTGMSVSGSDRFFNEGKAGDIKEKLEAEGITCYLQDGSGITPQTDLVVASTAIEDTVIEIKKAKELGIPVIKRSALLALIAASKKTIAIGGTSGKSTTTAMLFDIMTYAGLSPSIISGAGLVSLIKKGKIGNAFVGSSEWLVIEADESDGSIVQYHPAIGILLNIEKDHKELDELMNIFETFRNNSSLFIVNQSNEHSKKLSVNLIND
;
A
#
# COMPACT_ATOMS: atom_id res chain seq x y z
N SER A 1 -4.82 -3.99 -6.64
CA SER A 1 -4.51 -5.44 -6.57
C SER A 1 -3.63 -5.82 -5.38
N ALA A 2 -2.61 -5.02 -4.98
CA ALA A 2 -1.70 -5.38 -3.89
C ALA A 2 -2.41 -5.66 -2.55
N ILE A 3 -3.29 -4.76 -2.10
CA ILE A 3 -4.05 -4.96 -0.86
C ILE A 3 -4.95 -6.21 -0.96
N ALA A 4 -5.58 -6.46 -2.12
CA ALA A 4 -6.42 -7.64 -2.33
C ALA A 4 -5.60 -8.95 -2.14
N GLN A 5 -4.41 -9.03 -2.74
CA GLN A 5 -3.50 -10.17 -2.57
C GLN A 5 -3.06 -10.33 -1.10
N TYR A 6 -2.75 -9.22 -0.43
CA TYR A 6 -2.38 -9.25 0.98
C TYR A 6 -3.52 -9.81 1.83
N LEU A 7 -4.74 -9.29 1.70
CA LEU A 7 -5.90 -9.75 2.45
C LEU A 7 -6.23 -11.21 2.16
N GLN A 8 -6.23 -11.62 0.89
CA GLN A 8 -6.41 -13.02 0.50
C GLN A 8 -5.35 -13.92 1.14
N GLY A 9 -4.08 -13.48 1.13
CA GLY A 9 -2.98 -14.21 1.77
C GLY A 9 -3.08 -14.30 3.30
N THR A 10 -3.86 -13.44 3.95
CA THR A 10 -4.17 -13.52 5.39
C THR A 10 -5.39 -14.41 5.68
N GLY A 11 -6.01 -15.01 4.67
CA GLY A 11 -7.15 -15.91 4.82
C GLY A 11 -8.52 -15.24 4.73
N MET A 12 -8.58 -13.96 4.35
CA MET A 12 -9.86 -13.28 4.08
C MET A 12 -10.38 -13.68 2.71
N SER A 13 -11.71 -13.79 2.56
CA SER A 13 -12.35 -13.95 1.25
C SER A 13 -12.37 -12.61 0.53
N VAL A 14 -11.71 -12.55 -0.62
CA VAL A 14 -11.55 -11.30 -1.37
C VAL A 14 -12.10 -11.45 -2.79
N SER A 15 -12.85 -10.44 -3.21
CA SER A 15 -13.28 -10.28 -4.59
C SER A 15 -12.99 -8.87 -5.08
N GLY A 16 -13.02 -8.66 -6.38
CA GLY A 16 -12.82 -7.35 -6.96
C GLY A 16 -13.43 -7.21 -8.34
N SER A 17 -13.74 -5.97 -8.72
CA SER A 17 -14.16 -5.60 -10.07
C SER A 17 -13.29 -4.47 -10.60
N ASP A 18 -13.13 -4.43 -11.91
CA ASP A 18 -12.42 -3.36 -12.60
C ASP A 18 -13.03 -3.15 -13.99
N ARG A 19 -13.11 -1.88 -14.43
CA ARG A 19 -13.62 -1.52 -15.76
C ARG A 19 -12.86 -2.22 -16.90
N PHE A 20 -11.55 -2.47 -16.71
CA PHE A 20 -10.75 -3.17 -17.71
C PHE A 20 -11.15 -4.64 -17.88
N PHE A 21 -11.80 -5.25 -16.88
CA PHE A 21 -12.36 -6.59 -17.03
C PHE A 21 -13.55 -6.58 -17.99
N ASN A 22 -14.39 -5.51 -17.95
CA ASN A 22 -15.50 -5.32 -18.90
C ASN A 22 -15.01 -5.15 -20.35
N GLU A 23 -13.83 -4.55 -20.51
CA GLU A 23 -13.21 -4.27 -21.80
C GLU A 23 -12.34 -5.42 -22.33
N GLY A 24 -12.15 -6.50 -21.55
CA GLY A 24 -11.26 -7.62 -21.89
C GLY A 24 -9.77 -7.25 -21.92
N LYS A 25 -9.38 -6.12 -21.32
CA LYS A 25 -8.02 -5.56 -21.42
C LYS A 25 -7.05 -6.00 -20.30
N ALA A 26 -7.48 -6.67 -19.27
CA ALA A 26 -6.66 -7.02 -18.12
C ALA A 26 -6.60 -8.54 -17.87
N GLY A 27 -6.65 -9.34 -18.93
CA GLY A 27 -6.73 -10.81 -18.87
C GLY A 27 -5.62 -11.42 -18.03
N ASP A 28 -4.36 -11.08 -18.28
CA ASP A 28 -3.20 -11.61 -17.54
C ASP A 28 -3.25 -11.31 -16.04
N ILE A 29 -3.72 -10.11 -15.66
CA ILE A 29 -3.82 -9.71 -14.26
C ILE A 29 -5.01 -10.42 -13.62
N LYS A 30 -6.13 -10.53 -14.33
CA LYS A 30 -7.32 -11.24 -13.87
C LYS A 30 -6.99 -12.70 -13.58
N GLU A 31 -6.37 -13.41 -14.53
CA GLU A 31 -5.96 -14.80 -14.37
C GLU A 31 -5.03 -15.02 -13.17
N LYS A 32 -4.07 -14.12 -12.96
CA LYS A 32 -3.17 -14.18 -11.80
C LYS A 32 -3.88 -13.94 -10.48
N LEU A 33 -4.83 -13.00 -10.44
CA LEU A 33 -5.66 -12.76 -9.24
C LEU A 33 -6.53 -13.96 -8.91
N GLU A 34 -7.18 -14.55 -9.93
CA GLU A 34 -7.99 -15.76 -9.77
C GLU A 34 -7.14 -16.98 -9.35
N ALA A 35 -5.93 -17.11 -9.87
CA ALA A 35 -4.98 -18.14 -9.43
C ALA A 35 -4.52 -17.98 -7.97
N GLU A 36 -4.58 -16.75 -7.43
CA GLU A 36 -4.35 -16.47 -6.01
C GLU A 36 -5.64 -16.59 -5.15
N GLY A 37 -6.78 -17.02 -5.74
CA GLY A 37 -8.04 -17.24 -5.04
C GLY A 37 -8.94 -15.99 -4.92
N ILE A 38 -8.61 -14.91 -5.61
CA ILE A 38 -9.40 -13.67 -5.63
C ILE A 38 -10.46 -13.77 -6.73
N THR A 39 -11.74 -13.69 -6.39
CA THR A 39 -12.81 -13.74 -7.39
C THR A 39 -12.92 -12.41 -8.14
N CYS A 40 -12.82 -12.45 -9.47
CA CYS A 40 -12.89 -11.27 -10.31
C CYS A 40 -14.25 -11.14 -11.00
N TYR A 41 -14.96 -10.05 -10.74
CA TYR A 41 -16.25 -9.72 -11.35
C TYR A 41 -16.12 -8.63 -12.41
N LEU A 42 -17.09 -8.54 -13.29
CA LEU A 42 -17.30 -7.36 -14.11
C LEU A 42 -17.70 -6.17 -13.21
N GLN A 43 -17.45 -4.96 -13.66
CA GLN A 43 -17.88 -3.75 -12.97
C GLN A 43 -19.36 -3.45 -13.32
N ASP A 44 -20.26 -4.29 -12.82
CA ASP A 44 -21.72 -4.24 -13.04
C ASP A 44 -22.51 -4.38 -11.74
N GLY A 45 -21.83 -4.37 -10.60
CA GLY A 45 -22.40 -4.52 -9.27
C GLY A 45 -22.69 -5.98 -8.88
N SER A 46 -22.48 -6.96 -9.75
CA SER A 46 -22.75 -8.38 -9.43
C SER A 46 -21.89 -8.93 -8.30
N GLY A 47 -20.68 -8.39 -8.13
CA GLY A 47 -19.75 -8.77 -7.07
C GLY A 47 -20.13 -8.27 -5.66
N ILE A 48 -21.12 -7.38 -5.52
CA ILE A 48 -21.57 -6.84 -4.24
C ILE A 48 -22.86 -7.56 -3.82
N THR A 49 -22.81 -8.26 -2.71
CA THR A 49 -23.92 -9.06 -2.17
C THR A 49 -24.18 -8.73 -0.70
N PRO A 50 -25.31 -9.14 -0.11
CA PRO A 50 -25.56 -8.96 1.32
C PRO A 50 -24.53 -9.62 2.24
N GLN A 51 -23.71 -10.54 1.73
CA GLN A 51 -22.62 -11.20 2.45
C GLN A 51 -21.29 -10.44 2.37
N THR A 52 -21.27 -9.31 1.66
CA THR A 52 -20.09 -8.45 1.59
C THR A 52 -19.95 -7.62 2.86
N ASP A 53 -18.88 -7.81 3.61
CA ASP A 53 -18.64 -7.09 4.87
C ASP A 53 -18.15 -5.66 4.66
N LEU A 54 -17.34 -5.43 3.61
CA LEU A 54 -16.68 -4.17 3.36
C LEU A 54 -16.39 -3.98 1.86
N VAL A 55 -16.63 -2.78 1.36
CA VAL A 55 -16.22 -2.36 0.02
C VAL A 55 -15.06 -1.38 0.11
N VAL A 56 -14.01 -1.64 -0.67
CA VAL A 56 -12.81 -0.81 -0.73
C VAL A 56 -12.73 -0.14 -2.09
N ALA A 57 -12.83 1.19 -2.10
CA ALA A 57 -12.74 1.99 -3.31
C ALA A 57 -11.34 2.56 -3.50
N SER A 58 -10.84 2.62 -4.75
CA SER A 58 -9.65 3.42 -5.06
C SER A 58 -9.98 4.92 -4.96
N THR A 59 -8.97 5.76 -4.79
CA THR A 59 -9.15 7.22 -4.75
C THR A 59 -9.69 7.80 -6.05
N ALA A 60 -9.53 7.07 -7.16
CA ALA A 60 -9.99 7.47 -8.49
C ALA A 60 -11.43 7.03 -8.81
N ILE A 61 -12.12 6.33 -7.89
CA ILE A 61 -13.47 5.84 -8.11
C ILE A 61 -14.47 6.84 -7.53
N GLU A 62 -15.37 7.32 -8.39
CA GLU A 62 -16.43 8.25 -8.03
C GLU A 62 -17.63 7.52 -7.38
N ASP A 63 -18.40 8.24 -6.57
CA ASP A 63 -19.62 7.73 -5.93
C ASP A 63 -20.72 7.30 -6.94
N THR A 64 -20.52 7.60 -8.22
CA THR A 64 -21.41 7.21 -9.33
C THR A 64 -21.21 5.76 -9.78
N VAL A 65 -20.12 5.11 -9.38
CA VAL A 65 -19.83 3.71 -9.75
C VAL A 65 -20.86 2.77 -9.15
N ILE A 66 -21.32 1.81 -9.96
CA ILE A 66 -22.44 0.91 -9.63
C ILE A 66 -22.21 0.08 -8.36
N GLU A 67 -20.96 -0.36 -8.11
CA GLU A 67 -20.57 -1.08 -6.89
C GLU A 67 -20.74 -0.22 -5.64
N ILE A 68 -20.36 1.05 -5.72
CA ILE A 68 -20.48 1.99 -4.60
C ILE A 68 -21.96 2.27 -4.30
N LYS A 69 -22.79 2.48 -5.34
CA LYS A 69 -24.23 2.64 -5.18
C LYS A 69 -24.85 1.42 -4.51
N LYS A 70 -24.55 0.23 -5.01
CA LYS A 70 -25.09 -1.01 -4.48
C LYS A 70 -24.64 -1.29 -3.04
N ALA A 71 -23.38 -0.99 -2.72
CA ALA A 71 -22.91 -1.07 -1.34
C ALA A 71 -23.70 -0.15 -0.41
N LYS A 72 -23.95 1.10 -0.81
CA LYS A 72 -24.77 2.04 -0.06
C LYS A 72 -26.22 1.57 0.11
N GLU A 73 -26.85 1.04 -0.95
CA GLU A 73 -28.20 0.48 -0.93
C GLU A 73 -28.33 -0.71 0.04
N LEU A 74 -27.30 -1.54 0.15
CA LEU A 74 -27.23 -2.68 1.05
C LEU A 74 -26.74 -2.32 2.48
N GLY A 75 -26.40 -1.05 2.74
CA GLY A 75 -25.88 -0.61 4.02
C GLY A 75 -24.46 -1.12 4.32
N ILE A 76 -23.70 -1.53 3.28
CA ILE A 76 -22.33 -2.04 3.41
C ILE A 76 -21.36 -0.85 3.53
N PRO A 77 -20.45 -0.85 4.53
CA PRO A 77 -19.48 0.22 4.67
C PRO A 77 -18.54 0.28 3.46
N VAL A 78 -18.22 1.52 3.05
CA VAL A 78 -17.28 1.80 1.95
C VAL A 78 -16.13 2.61 2.51
N ILE A 79 -14.89 2.15 2.31
CA ILE A 79 -13.69 2.88 2.72
C ILE A 79 -12.75 3.09 1.54
N LYS A 80 -11.88 4.09 1.65
CA LYS A 80 -10.82 4.33 0.66
C LYS A 80 -9.69 3.30 0.81
N ARG A 81 -9.05 2.96 -0.31
CA ARG A 81 -7.86 2.10 -0.34
C ARG A 81 -6.77 2.55 0.63
N SER A 82 -6.52 3.87 0.69
CA SER A 82 -5.53 4.46 1.60
C SER A 82 -5.88 4.26 3.07
N ALA A 83 -7.15 4.40 3.44
CA ALA A 83 -7.62 4.15 4.81
C ALA A 83 -7.46 2.68 5.20
N LEU A 84 -7.78 1.74 4.29
CA LEU A 84 -7.56 0.32 4.54
C LEU A 84 -6.08 -0.01 4.70
N LEU A 85 -5.19 0.57 3.86
CA LEU A 85 -3.75 0.37 3.99
C LEU A 85 -3.24 0.91 5.33
N ALA A 86 -3.75 2.03 5.81
CA ALA A 86 -3.40 2.57 7.13
C ALA A 86 -3.84 1.62 8.27
N LEU A 87 -5.03 1.03 8.18
CA LEU A 87 -5.49 0.01 9.14
C LEU A 87 -4.61 -1.25 9.12
N ILE A 88 -4.25 -1.74 7.95
CA ILE A 88 -3.32 -2.87 7.80
C ILE A 88 -1.97 -2.52 8.41
N ALA A 89 -1.43 -1.34 8.10
CA ALA A 89 -0.15 -0.87 8.63
C ALA A 89 -0.17 -0.77 10.17
N ALA A 90 -1.27 -0.29 10.75
CA ALA A 90 -1.44 -0.20 12.20
C ALA A 90 -1.57 -1.56 12.90
N SER A 91 -1.99 -2.61 12.18
CA SER A 91 -2.12 -3.97 12.72
C SER A 91 -0.81 -4.76 12.74
N LYS A 92 0.28 -4.20 12.21
CA LYS A 92 1.58 -4.85 12.03
C LYS A 92 2.71 -3.95 12.54
N LYS A 93 3.87 -4.55 12.75
CA LYS A 93 5.12 -3.80 12.99
C LYS A 93 5.63 -3.29 11.64
N THR A 94 5.23 -2.08 11.29
CA THR A 94 5.40 -1.58 9.93
C THR A 94 6.70 -0.80 9.76
N ILE A 95 7.39 -1.07 8.64
CA ILE A 95 8.45 -0.24 8.09
C ILE A 95 7.86 0.46 6.86
N ALA A 96 7.76 1.77 6.90
CA ALA A 96 7.20 2.58 5.84
C ALA A 96 8.29 3.40 5.14
N ILE A 97 8.36 3.29 3.82
CA ILE A 97 9.37 3.97 2.99
C ILE A 97 8.71 5.13 2.26
N GLY A 98 9.09 6.36 2.64
CA GLY A 98 8.66 7.61 2.03
C GLY A 98 9.77 8.28 1.24
N GLY A 99 9.38 9.23 0.41
CA GLY A 99 10.27 10.03 -0.43
C GLY A 99 9.67 10.26 -1.81
N THR A 100 10.08 11.32 -2.49
CA THR A 100 9.56 11.65 -3.82
C THR A 100 10.04 10.66 -4.89
N SER A 101 11.19 10.01 -4.69
CA SER A 101 11.70 8.99 -5.61
C SER A 101 12.37 7.82 -4.88
N GLY A 102 12.47 6.66 -5.54
CA GLY A 102 13.17 5.48 -5.04
C GLY A 102 12.40 4.60 -4.06
N LYS A 103 11.15 4.94 -3.71
CA LYS A 103 10.31 4.20 -2.75
C LYS A 103 10.21 2.70 -3.10
N SER A 104 9.73 2.36 -4.30
CA SER A 104 9.52 0.97 -4.74
C SER A 104 10.81 0.16 -4.71
N THR A 105 11.91 0.75 -5.18
CA THR A 105 13.22 0.08 -5.20
C THR A 105 13.70 -0.22 -3.79
N THR A 106 13.65 0.76 -2.89
CA THR A 106 14.10 0.58 -1.49
C THR A 106 13.20 -0.40 -0.74
N THR A 107 11.88 -0.35 -0.97
CA THR A 107 10.91 -1.29 -0.42
C THR A 107 11.23 -2.73 -0.84
N ALA A 108 11.50 -2.95 -2.13
CA ALA A 108 11.88 -4.26 -2.65
C ALA A 108 13.21 -4.75 -2.08
N MET A 109 14.24 -3.88 -2.04
CA MET A 109 15.55 -4.23 -1.47
C MET A 109 15.43 -4.61 0.00
N LEU A 110 14.70 -3.82 0.79
CA LEU A 110 14.51 -4.11 2.22
C LEU A 110 13.78 -5.44 2.43
N PHE A 111 12.72 -5.68 1.67
CA PHE A 111 11.99 -6.96 1.72
C PHE A 111 12.90 -8.15 1.40
N ASP A 112 13.70 -8.06 0.34
CA ASP A 112 14.62 -9.14 -0.05
C ASP A 112 15.73 -9.34 1.01
N ILE A 113 16.28 -8.27 1.59
CA ILE A 113 17.28 -8.34 2.67
C ILE A 113 16.68 -9.02 3.91
N MET A 114 15.48 -8.61 4.34
CA MET A 114 14.81 -9.20 5.50
C MET A 114 14.46 -10.67 5.26
N THR A 115 14.03 -11.00 4.03
CA THR A 115 13.74 -12.38 3.63
C THR A 115 15.01 -13.23 3.65
N TYR A 116 16.12 -12.73 3.10
CA TYR A 116 17.41 -13.41 3.14
C TYR A 116 17.93 -13.63 4.56
N ALA A 117 17.67 -12.66 5.45
CA ALA A 117 17.98 -12.78 6.89
C ALA A 117 17.05 -13.73 7.65
N GLY A 118 16.09 -14.38 6.98
CA GLY A 118 15.17 -15.35 7.62
C GLY A 118 14.01 -14.72 8.41
N LEU A 119 13.77 -13.41 8.27
CA LEU A 119 12.75 -12.69 9.04
C LEU A 119 11.33 -12.87 8.51
N SER A 120 11.14 -13.40 7.31
CA SER A 120 9.83 -13.66 6.67
C SER A 120 8.82 -12.49 6.78
N PRO A 121 9.17 -11.27 6.29
CA PRO A 121 8.27 -10.13 6.36
C PRO A 121 7.12 -10.25 5.36
N SER A 122 6.04 -9.51 5.63
CA SER A 122 5.03 -9.18 4.62
C SER A 122 5.43 -7.92 3.84
N ILE A 123 4.87 -7.75 2.64
CA ILE A 123 5.09 -6.54 1.82
C ILE A 123 3.80 -6.13 1.10
N ILE A 124 3.61 -4.82 0.96
CA ILE A 124 2.63 -4.20 0.05
C ILE A 124 3.37 -3.07 -0.68
N SER A 125 3.52 -3.20 -2.00
CA SER A 125 4.29 -2.28 -2.86
C SER A 125 3.47 -1.80 -4.06
N GLY A 126 3.79 -0.63 -4.58
CA GLY A 126 3.22 -0.11 -5.83
C GLY A 126 3.74 -0.83 -7.07
N ALA A 127 4.95 -1.40 -7.00
CA ALA A 127 5.60 -2.10 -8.09
C ALA A 127 5.77 -3.60 -7.80
N GLY A 128 5.87 -4.40 -8.87
CA GLY A 128 6.13 -5.82 -8.75
C GLY A 128 7.59 -6.14 -8.44
N LEU A 129 7.84 -6.93 -7.41
CA LEU A 129 9.16 -7.43 -7.04
C LEU A 129 9.56 -8.60 -7.96
N VAL A 130 10.74 -8.52 -8.55
CA VAL A 130 11.27 -9.55 -9.46
C VAL A 130 11.36 -10.91 -8.77
N SER A 131 11.72 -10.93 -7.49
CA SER A 131 11.81 -12.16 -6.66
C SER A 131 10.47 -12.88 -6.52
N LEU A 132 9.35 -12.15 -6.47
CA LEU A 132 8.00 -12.71 -6.41
C LEU A 132 7.46 -13.06 -7.80
N ILE A 133 7.71 -12.21 -8.80
CA ILE A 133 7.29 -12.44 -10.20
C ILE A 133 7.90 -13.75 -10.74
N LYS A 134 9.17 -14.01 -10.46
CA LYS A 134 9.84 -15.27 -10.82
C LYS A 134 9.20 -16.52 -10.19
N LYS A 135 8.40 -16.35 -9.12
CA LYS A 135 7.61 -17.40 -8.47
C LYS A 135 6.17 -17.48 -9.00
N GLY A 136 5.88 -16.84 -10.14
CA GLY A 136 4.56 -16.84 -10.78
C GLY A 136 3.50 -15.92 -10.12
N LYS A 137 3.90 -15.05 -9.17
CA LYS A 137 3.00 -14.10 -8.53
C LYS A 137 2.91 -12.78 -9.30
N ILE A 138 1.90 -11.97 -9.02
CA ILE A 138 1.82 -10.58 -9.54
C ILE A 138 3.02 -9.77 -9.04
N GLY A 139 3.44 -9.99 -7.80
CA GLY A 139 4.71 -9.51 -7.27
C GLY A 139 4.63 -8.26 -6.42
N ASN A 140 3.48 -7.64 -6.28
CA ASN A 140 3.35 -6.38 -5.53
C ASN A 140 2.79 -6.55 -4.10
N ALA A 141 2.52 -7.80 -3.67
CA ALA A 141 2.22 -8.13 -2.30
C ALA A 141 2.67 -9.56 -1.96
N PHE A 142 3.00 -9.77 -0.70
CA PHE A 142 3.29 -11.08 -0.12
C PHE A 142 2.98 -11.07 1.37
N VAL A 143 2.44 -12.15 1.88
CA VAL A 143 2.20 -12.35 3.31
C VAL A 143 3.28 -13.28 3.87
N GLY A 144 4.12 -12.73 4.72
CA GLY A 144 5.11 -13.47 5.49
C GLY A 144 4.55 -13.96 6.83
N SER A 145 5.32 -14.78 7.52
CA SER A 145 4.92 -15.36 8.81
C SER A 145 5.25 -14.47 10.02
N SER A 146 6.04 -13.41 9.83
CA SER A 146 6.41 -12.50 10.93
C SER A 146 5.41 -11.37 11.15
N GLU A 147 5.62 -10.64 12.23
CA GLU A 147 4.89 -9.41 12.55
C GLU A 147 5.26 -8.22 11.63
N TRP A 148 6.36 -8.31 10.89
CA TRP A 148 6.87 -7.23 10.08
C TRP A 148 6.10 -7.06 8.77
N LEU A 149 5.79 -5.79 8.46
CA LEU A 149 5.21 -5.37 7.19
C LEU A 149 6.05 -4.25 6.58
N VAL A 150 6.47 -4.40 5.35
CA VAL A 150 7.17 -3.37 4.58
C VAL A 150 6.20 -2.74 3.59
N ILE A 151 6.05 -1.40 3.62
CA ILE A 151 5.14 -0.68 2.71
C ILE A 151 5.81 0.52 2.05
N GLU A 152 5.32 0.87 0.87
CA GLU A 152 5.53 2.19 0.30
C GLU A 152 4.57 3.19 0.94
N ALA A 153 5.10 4.31 1.40
CA ALA A 153 4.32 5.42 1.94
C ALA A 153 4.25 6.52 0.87
N ASP A 154 3.09 6.62 0.21
CA ASP A 154 2.88 7.55 -0.90
C ASP A 154 2.47 8.93 -0.36
N GLU A 155 3.22 9.95 -0.75
CA GLU A 155 2.95 11.35 -0.44
C GLU A 155 1.98 12.01 -1.43
N SER A 156 1.81 11.44 -2.62
CA SER A 156 1.08 12.07 -3.72
C SER A 156 -0.41 12.23 -3.42
N ASP A 157 -1.02 11.22 -2.80
CA ASP A 157 -2.43 11.24 -2.37
C ASP A 157 -2.61 11.71 -0.90
N GLY A 158 -1.52 12.07 -0.23
CA GLY A 158 -1.51 12.51 1.16
C GLY A 158 -1.78 11.38 2.18
N SER A 159 -1.81 10.12 1.76
CA SER A 159 -2.11 9.02 2.68
C SER A 159 -1.00 8.72 3.69
N ILE A 160 0.23 9.11 3.39
CA ILE A 160 1.41 8.91 4.24
C ILE A 160 1.23 9.45 5.67
N VAL A 161 0.46 10.53 5.84
CA VAL A 161 0.21 11.14 7.15
C VAL A 161 -0.70 10.27 8.06
N GLN A 162 -1.34 9.24 7.51
CA GLN A 162 -2.18 8.31 8.25
C GLN A 162 -1.39 7.14 8.84
N TYR A 163 -0.13 6.96 8.44
CA TYR A 163 0.68 5.84 8.92
C TYR A 163 1.38 6.19 10.23
N HIS A 164 1.40 5.22 11.14
CA HIS A 164 2.13 5.25 12.41
C HIS A 164 3.12 4.08 12.46
N PRO A 165 4.18 4.12 11.65
CA PRO A 165 5.08 3.00 11.51
C PRO A 165 6.02 2.86 12.70
N ALA A 166 6.44 1.61 12.97
CA ALA A 166 7.53 1.35 13.90
C ALA A 166 8.85 1.98 13.40
N ILE A 167 9.06 1.95 12.08
CA ILE A 167 10.20 2.58 11.43
C ILE A 167 9.72 3.35 10.20
N GLY A 168 9.91 4.66 10.20
CA GLY A 168 9.75 5.52 9.01
C GLY A 168 11.11 5.75 8.35
N ILE A 169 11.19 5.54 7.04
CA ILE A 169 12.41 5.81 6.25
C ILE A 169 12.09 6.90 5.23
N LEU A 170 12.86 7.98 5.23
CA LEU A 170 12.74 9.07 4.27
C LEU A 170 13.97 9.13 3.36
N LEU A 171 13.74 8.87 2.08
CA LEU A 171 14.81 8.79 1.08
C LEU A 171 15.25 10.16 0.57
N ASN A 172 14.30 10.98 0.16
CA ASN A 172 14.54 12.30 -0.42
C ASN A 172 13.23 13.12 -0.43
N ILE A 173 13.40 14.43 -0.55
CA ILE A 173 12.31 15.37 -0.81
C ILE A 173 12.75 16.25 -1.97
N GLU A 174 12.05 16.14 -3.09
CA GLU A 174 12.30 16.95 -4.29
C GLU A 174 10.96 17.45 -4.81
N LYS A 175 10.95 18.61 -5.47
CA LYS A 175 9.75 19.13 -6.09
C LYS A 175 9.31 18.18 -7.20
N ASP A 176 8.09 17.65 -7.07
CA ASP A 176 7.46 16.80 -8.06
C ASP A 176 6.05 17.37 -8.36
N HIS A 177 4.97 16.67 -8.00
CA HIS A 177 3.59 17.11 -8.22
C HIS A 177 3.08 18.12 -7.19
N LYS A 178 3.77 18.27 -6.04
CA LYS A 178 3.43 19.16 -4.94
C LYS A 178 4.52 20.20 -4.72
N GLU A 179 4.13 21.36 -4.19
CA GLU A 179 5.09 22.38 -3.79
C GLU A 179 5.93 21.89 -2.59
N LEU A 180 7.18 22.39 -2.52
CA LEU A 180 8.16 21.91 -1.55
C LEU A 180 7.69 22.08 -0.10
N ASP A 181 7.04 23.20 0.21
CA ASP A 181 6.53 23.49 1.57
C ASP A 181 5.42 22.50 1.96
N GLU A 182 4.56 22.11 1.02
CA GLU A 182 3.53 21.09 1.23
C GLU A 182 4.17 19.73 1.52
N LEU A 183 5.18 19.34 0.72
CA LEU A 183 5.93 18.09 0.92
C LEU A 183 6.64 18.08 2.28
N MET A 184 7.26 19.19 2.67
CA MET A 184 7.94 19.31 3.97
C MET A 184 6.96 19.07 5.12
N ASN A 185 5.75 19.66 5.08
CA ASN A 185 4.72 19.46 6.11
C ASN A 185 4.22 18.00 6.16
N ILE A 186 4.03 17.37 5.00
CA ILE A 186 3.63 15.97 4.88
C ILE A 186 4.69 15.04 5.52
N PHE A 187 5.96 15.22 5.14
CA PHE A 187 7.04 14.39 5.67
C PHE A 187 7.39 14.69 7.12
N GLU A 188 7.17 15.92 7.60
CA GLU A 188 7.27 16.23 9.02
C GLU A 188 6.21 15.49 9.84
N THR A 189 4.97 15.44 9.35
CA THR A 189 3.89 14.65 9.97
C THR A 189 4.26 13.16 9.98
N PHE A 190 4.77 12.62 8.87
CA PHE A 190 5.23 11.24 8.78
C PHE A 190 6.36 10.95 9.78
N ARG A 191 7.33 11.86 9.91
CA ARG A 191 8.39 11.76 10.94
C ARG A 191 7.78 11.68 12.35
N ASN A 192 6.88 12.61 12.68
CA ASN A 192 6.29 12.71 14.02
C ASN A 192 5.43 11.49 14.38
N ASN A 193 4.86 10.83 13.37
CA ASN A 193 4.08 9.61 13.55
C ASN A 193 4.94 8.33 13.61
N SER A 194 6.24 8.40 13.29
CA SER A 194 7.13 7.23 13.29
C SER A 194 7.78 7.04 14.65
N SER A 195 7.79 5.80 15.16
CA SER A 195 8.47 5.51 16.44
C SER A 195 10.00 5.63 16.33
N LEU A 196 10.56 5.20 15.20
CA LEU A 196 11.95 5.44 14.80
C LEU A 196 11.93 6.07 13.40
N PHE A 197 12.75 7.09 13.18
CA PHE A 197 12.83 7.76 11.89
C PHE A 197 14.25 7.76 11.34
N ILE A 198 14.40 7.20 10.15
CA ILE A 198 15.67 7.15 9.42
C ILE A 198 15.58 8.09 8.22
N VAL A 199 16.53 9.00 8.09
CA VAL A 199 16.51 10.03 7.04
C VAL A 199 17.82 10.07 6.28
N ASN A 200 17.73 10.23 4.97
CA ASN A 200 18.89 10.41 4.11
C ASN A 200 19.51 11.81 4.33
N GLN A 201 20.72 11.84 4.89
CA GLN A 201 21.48 13.07 5.18
C GLN A 201 22.07 13.72 3.92
N SER A 202 22.18 13.00 2.81
CA SER A 202 22.74 13.51 1.56
C SER A 202 21.77 14.37 0.75
N ASN A 203 20.46 14.27 1.02
CA ASN A 203 19.46 15.08 0.34
C ASN A 203 19.23 16.39 1.11
N GLU A 204 19.26 17.52 0.41
CA GLU A 204 19.22 18.86 1.01
C GLU A 204 17.97 19.12 1.83
N HIS A 205 16.81 18.64 1.39
CA HIS A 205 15.53 18.88 2.05
C HIS A 205 15.26 17.84 3.14
N SER A 206 15.50 16.55 2.86
CA SER A 206 15.24 15.49 3.85
C SER A 206 16.10 15.63 5.11
N LYS A 207 17.37 16.07 4.98
CA LYS A 207 18.23 16.31 6.15
C LYS A 207 17.69 17.33 7.16
N LYS A 208 16.80 18.23 6.73
CA LYS A 208 16.16 19.22 7.62
C LYS A 208 15.18 18.53 8.61
N LEU A 209 14.74 17.32 8.29
CA LEU A 209 13.88 16.51 9.13
C LEU A 209 14.65 15.53 10.03
N SER A 210 15.99 15.60 10.04
CA SER A 210 16.78 14.80 10.97
C SER A 210 16.43 15.14 12.42
N VAL A 211 16.30 14.09 13.22
CA VAL A 211 16.25 14.23 14.68
C VAL A 211 17.70 14.38 15.14
N ASN A 212 18.02 15.44 15.87
CA ASN A 212 19.31 15.51 16.53
C ASN A 212 19.39 14.32 17.47
N LEU A 213 20.27 13.38 17.19
CA LEU A 213 20.69 12.41 18.20
C LEU A 213 21.28 13.23 19.33
N ILE A 214 20.59 13.27 20.46
CA ILE A 214 21.19 13.76 21.69
C ILE A 214 22.28 12.75 21.98
N ASN A 215 23.52 13.15 21.79
CA ASN A 215 24.67 12.37 22.25
C ASN A 215 24.63 12.44 23.78
N ASP A 216 24.12 11.37 24.40
CA ASP A 216 24.35 11.07 25.80
C ASP A 216 25.73 10.41 25.98
#